data_3becbdb703ff6f309791982ef4e49136
#
_entry.id   3becbdb703ff6f309791982ef4e49136
#
_cell.length_a   1.000
_cell.length_b   1.000
_cell.length_c   1.000
_cell.angle_alpha   90.00
_cell.angle_beta   90.00
_cell.angle_gamma   90.00
#
_symmetry.space_group_name_H-M   'P 1'
#
loop_
_entity.id
_entity.type
_entity.pdbx_description
1 polymer ?
#
loop_
_entity_poly.entity_id
_entity_poly.type
_entity_poly.pdbx_seq_one_letter_code
_entity_poly.pdbx_strand_id
1 'polypeptide(L)'
;RHTLSQAVSRYSTALQGDPEQGVTLAAVKTGLGQLQSLTAKLESRCLRVAVFGLVSRGKSAVINALVGENILETGPLHGVTRWPRSVYWQPEVKTGVENGLPWQIELIDTPGLDEVGGDVRAEMAQTVATQADLILFVVSGDITPFEYEALLELQRGQKPLLLVFNKSDLYPDIDRQEVYQTLQKLRTDLGQASSSSSLAVDDVVTVAASPAPLKVRVEWPDGRTSEEWEPQPPQIESLRQALLAIAAEDGAALVALNALRNARAIEGEMVGHVSRLHGDRADETIWQFAKYKAAAVALNPIAGLDLLGGVVIDLVMIRTLARLYGFPITGHEAGRLWRAILKSSGTLLLSEVGSGLLGAGKTTAALVTLIDSATGVAALAGAMTAQASAAGYGSYTVGKAAKTYLEQGCTWGPEGVSATLAAILQETDASKTLTRLRQEVQADLNLVETSTPRS
;
A
#
# COMPACT_ATOMS: atom_id res chain seq x y z
N ARG A 1 -6.08 -14.34 -4.08
CA ARG A 1 -6.45 -14.42 -5.50
C ARG A 1 -7.70 -13.60 -5.81
N HIS A 2 -8.80 -13.81 -5.12
CA HIS A 2 -10.07 -13.11 -5.37
C HIS A 2 -9.92 -11.59 -5.28
N THR A 3 -9.20 -11.08 -4.29
CA THR A 3 -8.94 -9.64 -4.10
C THR A 3 -8.14 -9.04 -5.27
N LEU A 4 -7.08 -9.73 -5.70
CA LEU A 4 -6.26 -9.33 -6.85
C LEU A 4 -7.05 -9.34 -8.16
N SER A 5 -7.84 -10.38 -8.40
CA SER A 5 -8.71 -10.49 -9.56
C SER A 5 -9.77 -9.38 -9.59
N GLN A 6 -10.33 -9.00 -8.43
CA GLN A 6 -11.24 -7.86 -8.33
C GLN A 6 -10.55 -6.53 -8.61
N ALA A 7 -9.33 -6.30 -8.09
CA ALA A 7 -8.55 -5.11 -8.37
C ALA A 7 -8.26 -4.98 -9.87
N VAL A 8 -7.77 -6.04 -10.50
CA VAL A 8 -7.51 -6.08 -11.95
C VAL A 8 -8.79 -5.75 -12.75
N SER A 9 -9.95 -6.34 -12.40
CA SER A 9 -11.22 -6.08 -13.08
C SER A 9 -11.65 -4.62 -12.93
N ARG A 10 -11.52 -4.02 -11.76
CA ARG A 10 -11.89 -2.62 -11.50
C ARG A 10 -11.09 -1.66 -12.37
N TYR A 11 -9.77 -1.78 -12.35
CA TYR A 11 -8.89 -0.85 -13.05
C TYR A 11 -8.86 -1.07 -14.57
N SER A 12 -9.12 -2.30 -15.07
CA SER A 12 -9.24 -2.55 -16.51
C SER A 12 -10.46 -1.84 -17.11
N THR A 13 -11.53 -1.68 -16.34
CA THR A 13 -12.73 -0.94 -16.76
C THR A 13 -12.48 0.57 -16.76
N ALA A 14 -11.71 1.08 -15.79
CA ALA A 14 -11.32 2.49 -15.71
C ALA A 14 -10.44 2.95 -16.90
N LEU A 15 -9.70 2.04 -17.52
CA LEU A 15 -8.83 2.31 -18.67
C LEU A 15 -9.58 2.52 -20.01
N GLN A 16 -10.88 2.24 -20.08
CA GLN A 16 -11.69 2.38 -21.31
C GLN A 16 -12.22 3.80 -21.55
N GLY A 17 -11.88 4.77 -20.67
CA GLY A 17 -12.27 6.19 -20.78
C GLY A 17 -11.14 7.07 -21.28
N ASP A 18 -11.50 8.03 -22.11
CA ASP A 18 -10.82 9.20 -22.66
C ASP A 18 -9.29 9.17 -22.96
N PRO A 19 -8.89 9.34 -24.24
CA PRO A 19 -7.48 9.21 -24.68
C PRO A 19 -6.56 10.41 -24.38
N GLU A 20 -7.06 11.54 -23.87
CA GLU A 20 -6.24 12.75 -23.68
C GLU A 20 -5.26 12.73 -22.49
N GLN A 21 -5.21 11.64 -21.70
CA GLN A 21 -4.50 11.60 -20.42
C GLN A 21 -3.30 10.63 -20.43
N GLY A 22 -2.45 10.68 -21.45
CA GLY A 22 -1.42 9.69 -21.77
C GLY A 22 -0.47 9.25 -20.64
N VAL A 23 0.00 10.14 -19.77
CA VAL A 23 1.02 9.78 -18.74
C VAL A 23 0.42 8.97 -17.59
N THR A 24 -0.77 9.31 -17.14
CA THR A 24 -1.40 8.61 -16.01
C THR A 24 -2.06 7.31 -16.44
N LEU A 25 -2.56 7.27 -17.67
CA LEU A 25 -3.01 6.02 -18.28
C LEU A 25 -1.86 5.02 -18.37
N ALA A 26 -0.64 5.47 -18.66
CA ALA A 26 0.56 4.64 -18.66
C ALA A 26 0.90 4.12 -17.25
N ALA A 27 0.82 4.94 -16.21
CA ALA A 27 1.09 4.54 -14.83
C ALA A 27 0.07 3.49 -14.34
N VAL A 28 -1.22 3.71 -14.58
CA VAL A 28 -2.28 2.75 -14.24
C VAL A 28 -2.12 1.44 -15.02
N LYS A 29 -1.74 1.51 -16.31
CA LYS A 29 -1.48 0.33 -17.13
C LYS A 29 -0.28 -0.46 -16.63
N THR A 30 0.78 0.21 -16.19
CA THR A 30 1.96 -0.41 -15.57
C THR A 30 1.57 -1.11 -14.28
N GLY A 31 0.84 -0.44 -13.38
CA GLY A 31 0.34 -1.03 -12.13
C GLY A 31 -0.55 -2.25 -12.37
N LEU A 32 -1.43 -2.19 -13.39
CA LEU A 32 -2.25 -3.33 -13.77
C LEU A 32 -1.41 -4.53 -14.24
N GLY A 33 -0.38 -4.29 -15.06
CA GLY A 33 0.57 -5.32 -15.47
C GLY A 33 1.31 -5.95 -14.29
N GLN A 34 1.70 -5.15 -13.31
CA GLN A 34 2.31 -5.62 -12.07
C GLN A 34 1.35 -6.47 -11.24
N LEU A 35 0.08 -6.07 -11.08
CA LEU A 35 -0.93 -6.88 -10.39
C LEU A 35 -1.19 -8.23 -11.09
N GLN A 36 -1.19 -8.25 -12.42
CA GLN A 36 -1.30 -9.49 -13.20
C GLN A 36 -0.08 -10.40 -12.97
N SER A 37 1.13 -9.85 -12.93
CA SER A 37 2.35 -10.61 -12.66
C SER A 37 2.36 -11.22 -11.25
N LEU A 38 1.82 -10.51 -10.25
CA LEU A 38 1.65 -11.06 -8.90
C LEU A 38 0.65 -12.23 -8.87
N THR A 39 -0.40 -12.19 -9.68
CA THR A 39 -1.35 -13.29 -9.80
C THR A 39 -0.67 -14.53 -10.39
N ALA A 40 0.11 -14.36 -11.47
CA ALA A 40 0.90 -15.44 -12.07
C ALA A 40 1.93 -16.01 -11.09
N LYS A 41 2.59 -15.16 -10.29
CA LYS A 41 3.52 -15.59 -9.23
C LYS A 41 2.84 -16.49 -8.19
N LEU A 42 1.60 -16.18 -7.77
CA LEU A 42 0.84 -17.03 -6.84
C LEU A 42 0.52 -18.42 -7.40
N GLU A 43 0.52 -18.58 -8.73
CA GLU A 43 0.26 -19.84 -9.41
C GLU A 43 1.53 -20.68 -9.62
N SER A 44 2.67 -20.02 -9.79
CA SER A 44 3.94 -20.66 -10.14
C SER A 44 4.59 -21.46 -9.00
N ARG A 45 4.12 -21.34 -7.75
CA ARG A 45 4.76 -21.92 -6.55
C ARG A 45 6.26 -21.62 -6.49
N CYS A 46 6.65 -20.39 -6.82
CA CYS A 46 8.03 -19.93 -6.78
C CYS A 46 8.24 -19.09 -5.52
N LEU A 47 9.15 -19.52 -4.65
CA LEU A 47 9.58 -18.79 -3.46
C LEU A 47 10.82 -17.97 -3.81
N ARG A 48 10.73 -16.65 -3.71
CA ARG A 48 11.86 -15.74 -3.94
C ARG A 48 12.62 -15.48 -2.66
N VAL A 49 13.89 -15.85 -2.65
CA VAL A 49 14.79 -15.71 -1.51
C VAL A 49 15.91 -14.76 -1.88
N ALA A 50 15.95 -13.58 -1.27
CA ALA A 50 17.02 -12.62 -1.51
C ALA A 50 18.15 -12.79 -0.47
N VAL A 51 19.40 -12.75 -0.94
CA VAL A 51 20.59 -12.95 -0.12
C VAL A 51 21.30 -11.61 0.08
N PHE A 52 21.22 -11.07 1.29
CA PHE A 52 21.83 -9.81 1.71
C PHE A 52 23.05 -10.02 2.61
N GLY A 53 23.85 -8.98 2.76
CA GLY A 53 25.03 -8.93 3.62
C GLY A 53 26.13 -8.06 3.04
N LEU A 54 27.17 -7.77 3.82
CA LEU A 54 28.31 -6.99 3.34
C LEU A 54 29.12 -7.74 2.28
N VAL A 55 30.03 -7.00 1.65
CA VAL A 55 31.02 -7.59 0.76
C VAL A 55 31.86 -8.62 1.49
N SER A 56 32.31 -9.63 0.78
CA SER A 56 33.17 -10.72 1.30
C SER A 56 32.57 -11.56 2.43
N ARG A 57 31.28 -11.43 2.75
CA ARG A 57 30.59 -12.32 3.69
C ARG A 57 30.27 -13.69 3.06
N GLY A 58 30.41 -13.83 1.73
CA GLY A 58 30.24 -15.08 1.01
C GLY A 58 28.84 -15.35 0.51
N LYS A 59 28.04 -14.32 0.19
CA LYS A 59 26.68 -14.43 -0.38
C LYS A 59 26.62 -15.34 -1.59
N SER A 60 27.42 -15.06 -2.62
CA SER A 60 27.47 -15.86 -3.86
C SER A 60 27.97 -17.29 -3.59
N ALA A 61 28.88 -17.48 -2.62
CA ALA A 61 29.34 -18.81 -2.22
C ALA A 61 28.22 -19.62 -1.54
N VAL A 62 27.41 -18.98 -0.70
CA VAL A 62 26.22 -19.61 -0.08
C VAL A 62 25.23 -20.07 -1.15
N ILE A 63 24.96 -19.23 -2.17
CA ILE A 63 24.07 -19.60 -3.28
C ILE A 63 24.65 -20.78 -4.06
N ASN A 64 25.92 -20.71 -4.46
CA ASN A 64 26.58 -21.79 -5.18
C ASN A 64 26.53 -23.12 -4.40
N ALA A 65 26.81 -23.07 -3.09
CA ALA A 65 26.77 -24.24 -2.24
C ALA A 65 25.35 -24.83 -2.06
N LEU A 66 24.32 -23.99 -2.00
CA LEU A 66 22.91 -24.43 -1.96
C LEU A 66 22.50 -25.14 -3.25
N VAL A 67 22.88 -24.56 -4.40
CA VAL A 67 22.57 -25.12 -5.72
C VAL A 67 23.41 -26.36 -6.01
N GLY A 68 24.62 -26.42 -5.47
CA GLY A 68 25.59 -27.50 -5.71
C GLY A 68 26.45 -27.29 -6.94
N GLU A 69 26.40 -26.08 -7.56
CA GLU A 69 27.13 -25.72 -8.77
C GLU A 69 27.75 -24.32 -8.63
N ASN A 70 28.91 -24.11 -9.24
CA ASN A 70 29.57 -22.78 -9.27
C ASN A 70 29.00 -21.90 -10.39
N ILE A 71 27.78 -21.40 -10.21
CA ILE A 71 27.06 -20.56 -11.19
C ILE A 71 27.48 -19.10 -11.08
N LEU A 72 27.66 -18.63 -9.84
CA LEU A 72 28.04 -17.26 -9.54
C LEU A 72 29.56 -17.15 -9.36
N GLU A 73 30.13 -16.10 -9.90
CA GLU A 73 31.56 -15.81 -9.69
C GLU A 73 31.78 -15.44 -8.22
N THR A 74 32.75 -16.12 -7.59
CA THR A 74 33.19 -15.85 -6.23
C THR A 74 34.64 -15.40 -6.26
N GLY A 75 34.97 -14.34 -5.52
CA GLY A 75 36.35 -13.87 -5.46
C GLY A 75 36.60 -13.02 -4.21
N PRO A 76 37.89 -12.89 -3.80
CA PRO A 76 38.27 -12.08 -2.66
C PRO A 76 38.26 -10.57 -2.94
N LEU A 77 38.10 -10.17 -4.20
CA LEU A 77 38.09 -8.78 -4.60
C LEU A 77 36.68 -8.19 -4.46
N HIS A 78 36.61 -6.89 -4.08
CA HIS A 78 35.36 -6.14 -3.95
C HIS A 78 34.67 -5.96 -5.31
N GLY A 79 33.34 -6.04 -5.35
CA GLY A 79 32.53 -5.63 -6.49
C GLY A 79 32.31 -6.67 -7.58
N VAL A 80 32.39 -7.97 -7.27
CA VAL A 80 32.10 -9.04 -8.24
C VAL A 80 30.63 -9.00 -8.68
N THR A 81 29.69 -8.79 -7.74
CA THR A 81 28.26 -8.69 -8.02
C THR A 81 27.82 -7.24 -8.07
N ARG A 82 27.72 -6.66 -9.27
CA ARG A 82 27.30 -5.25 -9.48
C ARG A 82 25.79 -5.07 -9.59
N TRP A 83 25.08 -6.11 -10.01
CA TRP A 83 23.64 -6.12 -10.24
C TRP A 83 23.04 -7.38 -9.62
N PRO A 84 21.79 -7.33 -9.10
CA PRO A 84 21.12 -8.53 -8.62
C PRO A 84 21.03 -9.59 -9.73
N ARG A 85 21.37 -10.84 -9.38
CA ARG A 85 21.29 -11.99 -10.27
C ARG A 85 20.38 -13.05 -9.65
N SER A 86 19.49 -13.61 -10.45
CA SER A 86 18.60 -14.70 -10.04
C SER A 86 19.16 -16.05 -10.48
N VAL A 87 19.15 -16.99 -9.54
CA VAL A 87 19.50 -18.40 -9.78
C VAL A 87 18.31 -19.25 -9.34
N TYR A 88 17.83 -20.11 -10.22
CA TYR A 88 16.71 -21.01 -9.92
C TYR A 88 17.26 -22.33 -9.37
N TRP A 89 16.75 -22.69 -8.19
CA TRP A 89 17.08 -23.93 -7.52
C TRP A 89 15.83 -24.79 -7.38
N GLN A 90 15.91 -26.01 -7.89
CA GLN A 90 14.89 -27.04 -7.74
C GLN A 90 15.48 -28.17 -6.86
N PRO A 91 15.23 -28.12 -5.55
CA PRO A 91 15.73 -29.18 -4.67
C PRO A 91 15.06 -30.50 -5.01
N GLU A 92 15.87 -31.57 -5.13
CA GLU A 92 15.37 -32.94 -5.20
C GLU A 92 14.74 -33.30 -3.85
N VAL A 93 13.43 -33.22 -3.75
CA VAL A 93 12.71 -33.65 -2.55
C VAL A 93 12.52 -35.16 -2.65
N LYS A 94 13.27 -35.92 -1.87
CA LYS A 94 13.01 -37.35 -1.64
C LYS A 94 11.77 -37.48 -0.75
N THR A 95 10.60 -37.14 -1.26
CA THR A 95 9.35 -37.24 -0.50
C THR A 95 8.50 -38.36 -1.01
N GLY A 96 8.17 -39.28 -0.08
CA GLY A 96 7.05 -40.20 -0.22
C GLY A 96 5.67 -39.53 0.00
N VAL A 97 5.51 -38.25 -0.30
CA VAL A 97 4.24 -37.51 -0.18
C VAL A 97 3.69 -37.25 -1.58
N GLU A 98 2.63 -37.95 -1.91
CA GLU A 98 2.04 -38.10 -3.22
C GLU A 98 1.37 -36.84 -3.84
N ASN A 99 1.38 -35.64 -3.30
CA ASN A 99 0.56 -34.55 -3.84
C ASN A 99 1.14 -33.12 -3.81
N GLY A 100 2.46 -32.94 -3.72
CA GLY A 100 3.06 -31.61 -3.77
C GLY A 100 3.84 -31.38 -5.06
N LEU A 101 3.41 -30.48 -5.94
CA LEU A 101 4.30 -29.94 -6.98
C LEU A 101 5.55 -29.37 -6.27
N PRO A 102 6.76 -29.70 -6.72
CA PRO A 102 7.98 -29.20 -6.08
C PRO A 102 7.99 -27.67 -6.08
N TRP A 103 8.40 -27.07 -4.96
CA TRP A 103 8.66 -25.65 -4.89
C TRP A 103 9.89 -25.32 -5.75
N GLN A 104 9.76 -24.30 -6.59
CA GLN A 104 10.90 -23.67 -7.22
C GLN A 104 11.38 -22.54 -6.29
N ILE A 105 12.66 -22.50 -5.98
CA ILE A 105 13.27 -21.44 -5.18
C ILE A 105 14.11 -20.57 -6.12
N GLU A 106 13.77 -19.29 -6.21
CA GLU A 106 14.54 -18.28 -6.91
C GLU A 106 15.46 -17.59 -5.88
N LEU A 107 16.76 -17.87 -5.95
CA LEU A 107 17.80 -17.25 -5.13
C LEU A 107 18.29 -15.98 -5.82
N ILE A 108 18.18 -14.84 -5.16
CA ILE A 108 18.58 -13.53 -5.70
C ILE A 108 19.86 -13.09 -5.00
N ASP A 109 21.00 -13.13 -5.71
CA ASP A 109 22.26 -12.57 -5.24
C ASP A 109 22.23 -11.06 -5.32
N THR A 110 22.57 -10.37 -4.23
CA THR A 110 22.59 -8.92 -4.18
C THR A 110 24.02 -8.39 -4.07
N PRO A 111 24.32 -7.19 -4.61
CA PRO A 111 25.56 -6.50 -4.32
C PRO A 111 25.78 -6.33 -2.83
N GLY A 112 27.04 -6.21 -2.40
CA GLY A 112 27.35 -5.93 -0.99
C GLY A 112 26.75 -4.62 -0.53
N LEU A 113 26.23 -4.59 0.69
CA LEU A 113 25.59 -3.39 1.23
C LEU A 113 26.57 -2.20 1.40
N ASP A 114 27.86 -2.42 1.31
CA ASP A 114 28.95 -1.45 1.42
C ASP A 114 29.56 -1.00 0.06
N GLU A 115 29.18 -1.64 -1.06
CA GLU A 115 29.78 -1.39 -2.38
C GLU A 115 29.18 -0.21 -3.16
N VAL A 116 27.92 0.12 -2.93
CA VAL A 116 27.18 1.12 -3.74
C VAL A 116 27.05 2.43 -2.98
N GLY A 117 27.10 3.59 -3.63
CA GLY A 117 26.89 4.91 -3.02
C GLY A 117 25.52 5.01 -2.33
N GLY A 118 25.45 5.69 -1.19
CA GLY A 118 24.37 5.68 -0.19
C GLY A 118 22.93 5.57 -0.72
N ASP A 119 22.47 6.49 -1.56
CA ASP A 119 21.06 6.56 -1.99
C ASP A 119 20.66 5.43 -2.96
N VAL A 120 21.54 5.10 -3.94
CA VAL A 120 21.28 4.03 -4.93
C VAL A 120 21.22 2.66 -4.27
N ARG A 121 21.99 2.45 -3.21
CA ARG A 121 22.01 1.21 -2.42
C ARG A 121 20.72 1.00 -1.65
N ALA A 122 20.25 2.03 -0.98
CA ALA A 122 18.99 1.97 -0.22
C ALA A 122 17.83 1.63 -1.16
N GLU A 123 17.76 2.25 -2.32
CA GLU A 123 16.71 2.00 -3.31
C GLU A 123 16.78 0.58 -3.89
N MET A 124 17.99 0.09 -4.23
CA MET A 124 18.19 -1.27 -4.74
C MET A 124 17.86 -2.32 -3.68
N ALA A 125 18.35 -2.15 -2.45
CA ALA A 125 18.06 -3.04 -1.33
C ALA A 125 16.55 -3.08 -1.04
N GLN A 126 15.90 -1.94 -1.05
CA GLN A 126 14.45 -1.83 -0.85
C GLN A 126 13.66 -2.50 -1.98
N THR A 127 14.10 -2.33 -3.24
CA THR A 127 13.46 -2.96 -4.40
C THR A 127 13.56 -4.48 -4.31
N VAL A 128 14.76 -5.03 -4.05
CA VAL A 128 14.96 -6.48 -3.93
C VAL A 128 14.22 -7.03 -2.70
N ALA A 129 14.29 -6.33 -1.55
CA ALA A 129 13.56 -6.72 -0.35
C ALA A 129 12.05 -6.74 -0.61
N THR A 130 11.51 -5.78 -1.36
CA THR A 130 10.09 -5.74 -1.72
C THR A 130 9.67 -6.96 -2.55
N GLN A 131 10.52 -7.39 -3.47
CA GLN A 131 10.25 -8.54 -4.35
C GLN A 131 10.43 -9.90 -3.67
N ALA A 132 11.31 -9.98 -2.67
CA ALA A 132 11.60 -11.21 -1.95
C ALA A 132 10.46 -11.65 -1.03
N ASP A 133 10.26 -12.95 -0.91
CA ASP A 133 9.32 -13.58 0.01
C ASP A 133 10.01 -13.97 1.34
N LEU A 134 11.32 -14.23 1.27
CA LEU A 134 12.21 -14.53 2.40
C LEU A 134 13.55 -13.83 2.19
N ILE A 135 14.17 -13.39 3.26
CA ILE A 135 15.51 -12.78 3.24
C ILE A 135 16.49 -13.69 3.97
N LEU A 136 17.62 -14.00 3.31
CA LEU A 136 18.81 -14.56 3.96
C LEU A 136 19.79 -13.42 4.21
N PHE A 137 20.08 -13.14 5.46
CA PHE A 137 21.08 -12.15 5.83
C PHE A 137 22.38 -12.84 6.20
N VAL A 138 23.41 -12.74 5.34
CA VAL A 138 24.68 -13.46 5.49
C VAL A 138 25.69 -12.58 6.22
N VAL A 139 26.17 -13.10 7.34
CA VAL A 139 27.25 -12.53 8.15
C VAL A 139 28.38 -13.51 8.31
N SER A 140 29.56 -13.05 8.71
CA SER A 140 30.69 -13.92 9.06
C SER A 140 31.62 -13.20 10.02
N GLY A 141 32.15 -13.90 11.03
CA GLY A 141 32.95 -13.30 12.10
C GLY A 141 32.15 -12.31 12.92
N ASP A 142 32.80 -11.25 13.37
CA ASP A 142 32.15 -10.21 14.17
C ASP A 142 31.09 -9.46 13.37
N ILE A 143 29.92 -9.33 13.97
CA ILE A 143 28.82 -8.55 13.41
C ILE A 143 29.06 -7.08 13.71
N THR A 144 29.19 -6.28 12.68
CA THR A 144 29.43 -4.83 12.82
C THR A 144 28.14 -4.07 13.15
N PRO A 145 28.22 -2.89 13.79
CA PRO A 145 27.05 -2.02 13.99
C PRO A 145 26.30 -1.71 12.68
N PHE A 146 27.03 -1.53 11.60
CA PHE A 146 26.45 -1.28 10.27
C PHE A 146 25.63 -2.49 9.75
N GLU A 147 26.12 -3.73 9.92
CA GLU A 147 25.35 -4.94 9.59
C GLU A 147 24.10 -5.05 10.44
N TYR A 148 24.21 -4.71 11.72
CA TYR A 148 23.05 -4.71 12.61
C TYR A 148 22.00 -3.68 12.23
N GLU A 149 22.40 -2.45 11.88
CA GLU A 149 21.47 -1.42 11.38
C GLU A 149 20.77 -1.86 10.09
N ALA A 150 21.52 -2.42 9.12
CA ALA A 150 20.97 -2.94 7.89
C ALA A 150 19.96 -4.08 8.13
N LEU A 151 20.28 -4.97 9.08
CA LEU A 151 19.38 -6.04 9.50
C LEU A 151 18.07 -5.48 10.08
N LEU A 152 18.15 -4.46 10.93
CA LEU A 152 17.00 -3.81 11.52
C LEU A 152 16.13 -3.11 10.47
N GLU A 153 16.74 -2.49 9.47
CA GLU A 153 16.00 -1.85 8.38
C GLU A 153 15.21 -2.87 7.56
N LEU A 154 15.81 -4.01 7.24
CA LEU A 154 15.12 -5.12 6.58
C LEU A 154 13.99 -5.69 7.45
N GLN A 155 14.18 -5.79 8.76
CA GLN A 155 13.12 -6.21 9.70
C GLN A 155 11.95 -5.22 9.78
N ARG A 156 12.21 -3.89 9.71
CA ARG A 156 11.16 -2.87 9.65
C ARG A 156 10.22 -3.09 8.46
N GLY A 157 10.74 -3.64 7.36
CA GLY A 157 9.95 -4.08 6.21
C GLY A 157 9.03 -5.27 6.53
N GLN A 158 9.05 -5.82 7.76
CA GLN A 158 8.25 -6.97 8.21
C GLN A 158 8.39 -8.19 7.28
N LYS A 159 9.54 -8.36 6.66
CA LYS A 159 9.86 -9.55 5.86
C LYS A 159 10.39 -10.65 6.75
N PRO A 160 10.02 -11.91 6.51
CA PRO A 160 10.67 -13.04 7.14
C PRO A 160 12.17 -13.04 6.82
N LEU A 161 12.99 -13.25 7.84
CA LEU A 161 14.43 -13.15 7.72
C LEU A 161 15.08 -14.30 8.46
N LEU A 162 16.03 -14.98 7.79
CA LEU A 162 16.90 -16.00 8.35
C LEU A 162 18.33 -15.46 8.37
N LEU A 163 18.98 -15.48 9.53
CA LEU A 163 20.37 -15.06 9.68
C LEU A 163 21.30 -16.25 9.36
N VAL A 164 22.19 -16.06 8.41
CA VAL A 164 23.14 -17.07 7.98
C VAL A 164 24.54 -16.68 8.44
N PHE A 165 25.06 -17.36 9.45
CA PHE A 165 26.45 -17.21 9.90
C PHE A 165 27.34 -18.11 9.03
N ASN A 166 28.04 -17.51 8.06
CA ASN A 166 28.91 -18.20 7.12
C ASN A 166 30.37 -18.22 7.59
N LYS A 167 31.18 -19.07 6.98
CA LYS A 167 32.59 -19.33 7.31
C LYS A 167 32.78 -19.87 8.73
N SER A 168 31.87 -20.72 9.19
CA SER A 168 31.94 -21.35 10.50
C SER A 168 33.21 -22.21 10.68
N ASP A 169 33.82 -22.66 9.60
CA ASP A 169 35.13 -23.33 9.58
C ASP A 169 36.28 -22.47 10.12
N LEU A 170 36.17 -21.15 9.98
CA LEU A 170 37.15 -20.20 10.52
C LEU A 170 36.85 -19.78 11.97
N TYR A 171 35.66 -20.10 12.46
CA TYR A 171 35.15 -19.70 13.78
C TYR A 171 34.52 -20.90 14.50
N PRO A 172 35.31 -21.94 14.82
CA PRO A 172 34.78 -23.19 15.37
C PRO A 172 34.14 -23.06 16.75
N ASP A 173 34.53 -22.01 17.50
CA ASP A 173 34.02 -21.75 18.86
C ASP A 173 32.72 -20.94 18.86
N ILE A 174 32.28 -20.40 17.71
CA ILE A 174 31.06 -19.57 17.59
C ILE A 174 29.88 -20.47 17.23
N ASP A 175 28.93 -20.60 18.14
CA ASP A 175 27.67 -21.29 17.92
C ASP A 175 26.50 -20.29 17.68
N ARG A 176 25.30 -20.85 17.41
CA ARG A 176 24.08 -20.04 17.20
C ARG A 176 23.75 -19.15 18.38
N GLN A 177 24.00 -19.62 19.58
CA GLN A 177 23.67 -18.89 20.81
C GLN A 177 24.59 -17.68 20.99
N GLU A 178 25.85 -17.82 20.64
CA GLU A 178 26.84 -16.74 20.72
C GLU A 178 26.59 -15.66 19.69
N VAL A 179 26.23 -16.04 18.45
CA VAL A 179 25.76 -15.08 17.42
C VAL A 179 24.53 -14.31 17.91
N TYR A 180 23.58 -15.01 18.49
CA TYR A 180 22.36 -14.39 19.04
C TYR A 180 22.67 -13.44 20.20
N GLN A 181 23.56 -13.82 21.12
CA GLN A 181 24.00 -12.97 22.23
C GLN A 181 24.71 -11.71 21.74
N THR A 182 25.52 -11.83 20.69
CA THR A 182 26.19 -10.68 20.06
C THR A 182 25.17 -9.71 19.48
N LEU A 183 24.13 -10.18 18.81
CA LEU A 183 23.03 -9.35 18.33
C LEU A 183 22.27 -8.65 19.47
N GLN A 184 22.05 -9.35 20.59
CA GLN A 184 21.42 -8.76 21.78
C GLN A 184 22.27 -7.68 22.45
N LYS A 185 23.59 -7.86 22.49
CA LYS A 185 24.54 -6.84 22.97
C LYS A 185 24.49 -5.60 22.09
N LEU A 186 24.62 -5.77 20.76
CA LEU A 186 24.54 -4.65 19.81
C LEU A 186 23.23 -3.89 19.92
N ARG A 187 22.11 -4.57 20.14
CA ARG A 187 20.81 -3.93 20.39
C ARG A 187 20.83 -3.03 21.62
N THR A 188 21.46 -3.50 22.69
CA THR A 188 21.56 -2.75 23.94
C THR A 188 22.49 -1.55 23.79
N ASP A 189 23.63 -1.76 23.16
CA ASP A 189 24.67 -0.73 22.98
C ASP A 189 24.21 0.43 22.08
N LEU A 190 23.35 0.14 21.09
CA LEU A 190 22.73 1.13 20.19
C LEU A 190 21.47 1.79 20.78
N GLY A 191 21.15 1.53 22.05
CA GLY A 191 19.98 2.13 22.72
C GLY A 191 18.63 1.69 22.21
N GLN A 192 18.55 0.58 21.46
CA GLN A 192 17.34 0.08 20.83
C GLN A 192 16.66 -1.03 21.67
N ALA A 193 16.85 -1.05 22.95
CA ALA A 193 16.34 -2.06 23.88
C ALA A 193 14.79 -2.21 23.83
N SER A 194 14.08 -1.16 23.44
CA SER A 194 12.61 -1.14 23.34
C SER A 194 12.07 -1.61 21.97
N SER A 195 12.90 -1.79 20.94
CA SER A 195 12.45 -2.35 19.67
C SER A 195 12.34 -3.86 19.80
N SER A 196 11.14 -4.40 19.56
CA SER A 196 10.91 -5.85 19.51
C SER A 196 11.62 -6.43 18.28
N SER A 197 12.86 -6.92 18.45
CA SER A 197 13.47 -7.77 17.44
C SER A 197 12.68 -9.08 17.39
N SER A 198 12.17 -9.45 16.22
CA SER A 198 11.45 -10.70 16.03
C SER A 198 12.39 -11.91 15.79
N LEU A 199 13.72 -11.70 15.74
CA LEU A 199 14.70 -12.76 15.57
C LEU A 199 14.79 -13.63 16.83
N ALA A 200 14.62 -14.93 16.64
CA ALA A 200 14.86 -15.97 17.63
C ALA A 200 16.21 -16.68 17.39
N VAL A 201 16.65 -17.48 18.33
CA VAL A 201 17.85 -18.33 18.17
C VAL A 201 17.71 -19.30 17.00
N ASP A 202 16.48 -19.79 16.77
CA ASP A 202 16.16 -20.72 15.68
C ASP A 202 16.21 -20.07 14.30
N ASP A 203 16.16 -18.74 14.23
CA ASP A 203 16.35 -17.98 12.99
C ASP A 203 17.82 -17.83 12.59
N VAL A 204 18.77 -18.37 13.37
CA VAL A 204 20.21 -18.34 13.10
C VAL A 204 20.67 -19.70 12.58
N VAL A 205 21.27 -19.73 11.40
CA VAL A 205 21.84 -20.94 10.80
C VAL A 205 23.33 -20.76 10.54
N THR A 206 24.15 -21.70 11.01
CA THR A 206 25.60 -21.70 10.80
C THR A 206 25.98 -22.58 9.61
N VAL A 207 26.86 -22.05 8.73
CA VAL A 207 27.32 -22.74 7.51
C VAL A 207 28.78 -22.44 7.19
N ALA A 208 29.41 -23.31 6.43
CA ALA A 208 30.68 -23.06 5.75
C ALA A 208 30.50 -23.33 4.25
N ALA A 209 30.10 -22.28 3.52
CA ALA A 209 29.73 -22.41 2.10
C ALA A 209 30.92 -22.69 1.18
N SER A 210 32.11 -22.23 1.57
CA SER A 210 33.38 -22.51 0.86
C SER A 210 34.48 -22.63 1.91
N PRO A 211 34.53 -23.79 2.60
CA PRO A 211 35.50 -23.99 3.66
C PRO A 211 36.95 -23.91 3.16
N ALA A 212 37.85 -23.50 4.04
CA ALA A 212 39.28 -23.46 3.74
C ALA A 212 39.80 -24.86 3.44
N PRO A 213 40.66 -25.01 2.41
CA PRO A 213 41.25 -26.31 2.13
C PRO A 213 42.12 -26.79 3.31
N LEU A 214 42.07 -28.07 3.60
CA LEU A 214 42.90 -28.68 4.64
C LEU A 214 44.25 -29.11 4.08
N LYS A 215 45.28 -28.84 4.83
CA LYS A 215 46.61 -29.33 4.52
C LYS A 215 46.73 -30.78 4.97
N VAL A 216 46.79 -31.72 4.01
CA VAL A 216 46.91 -33.13 4.26
C VAL A 216 48.30 -33.59 3.94
N ARG A 217 48.82 -34.50 4.76
CA ARG A 217 50.08 -35.21 4.50
C ARG A 217 49.78 -36.49 3.76
N VAL A 218 50.24 -36.55 2.51
CA VAL A 218 50.09 -37.74 1.67
C VAL A 218 51.36 -38.58 1.83
N GLU A 219 51.22 -39.84 2.29
CA GLU A 219 52.30 -40.81 2.35
C GLU A 219 52.22 -41.71 1.13
N TRP A 220 53.22 -41.66 0.29
CA TRP A 220 53.31 -42.48 -0.91
C TRP A 220 53.85 -43.88 -0.57
N PRO A 221 53.50 -44.92 -1.35
CA PRO A 221 53.99 -46.29 -1.13
C PRO A 221 55.52 -46.42 -1.19
N ASP A 222 56.21 -45.47 -1.77
CA ASP A 222 57.70 -45.47 -1.84
C ASP A 222 58.36 -44.74 -0.65
N GLY A 223 57.55 -44.39 0.40
CA GLY A 223 58.03 -43.74 1.62
C GLY A 223 58.22 -42.23 1.52
N ARG A 224 57.91 -41.63 0.37
CA ARG A 224 57.91 -40.17 0.23
C ARG A 224 56.69 -39.56 0.89
N THR A 225 56.83 -38.42 1.49
CA THR A 225 55.74 -37.66 2.06
C THR A 225 55.61 -36.33 1.30
N SER A 226 54.42 -36.01 0.83
CA SER A 226 54.06 -34.69 0.26
C SER A 226 52.99 -34.01 1.13
N GLU A 227 52.97 -32.69 1.12
CA GLU A 227 51.91 -31.90 1.73
C GLU A 227 51.05 -31.35 0.59
N GLU A 228 49.77 -31.69 0.62
CA GLU A 228 48.79 -31.24 -0.39
C GLU A 228 47.64 -30.53 0.27
N TRP A 229 47.06 -29.55 -0.44
CA TRP A 229 45.87 -28.86 0.00
C TRP A 229 44.64 -29.55 -0.58
N GLU A 230 43.82 -30.15 0.30
CA GLU A 230 42.60 -30.84 -0.10
C GLU A 230 41.40 -29.92 0.10
N PRO A 231 40.64 -29.62 -0.97
CA PRO A 231 39.41 -28.82 -0.87
C PRO A 231 38.37 -29.58 -0.02
N GLN A 232 37.73 -28.86 0.88
CA GLN A 232 36.69 -29.42 1.74
C GLN A 232 35.32 -29.21 1.10
N PRO A 233 34.39 -30.20 1.25
CA PRO A 233 33.04 -30.02 0.74
C PRO A 233 32.29 -28.92 1.53
N PRO A 234 31.39 -28.16 0.88
CA PRO A 234 30.55 -27.16 1.55
C PRO A 234 29.72 -27.79 2.67
N GLN A 235 29.70 -27.11 3.82
CA GLN A 235 28.85 -27.45 4.97
C GLN A 235 27.61 -26.57 4.93
N ILE A 236 26.62 -26.95 4.11
CA ILE A 236 25.42 -26.09 3.81
C ILE A 236 24.12 -26.80 4.18
N GLU A 237 24.17 -28.03 4.67
CA GLU A 237 23.00 -28.88 4.85
C GLU A 237 22.00 -28.32 5.87
N SER A 238 22.47 -27.67 6.93
CA SER A 238 21.60 -27.01 7.92
C SER A 238 20.75 -25.91 7.29
N LEU A 239 21.34 -25.09 6.41
CA LEU A 239 20.61 -24.05 5.68
C LEU A 239 19.66 -24.64 4.63
N ARG A 240 20.09 -25.68 3.95
CA ARG A 240 19.25 -26.39 2.98
C ARG A 240 17.98 -26.93 3.63
N GLN A 241 18.13 -27.63 4.79
CA GLN A 241 17.00 -28.15 5.54
C GLN A 241 16.09 -27.06 6.07
N ALA A 242 16.63 -25.96 6.61
CA ALA A 242 15.83 -24.83 7.08
C ALA A 242 15.00 -24.21 5.93
N LEU A 243 15.61 -23.99 4.76
CA LEU A 243 14.91 -23.45 3.60
C LEU A 243 13.82 -24.39 3.08
N LEU A 244 14.09 -25.71 3.05
CA LEU A 244 13.10 -26.70 2.63
C LEU A 244 11.93 -26.80 3.62
N ALA A 245 12.19 -26.73 4.91
CA ALA A 245 11.15 -26.69 5.94
C ALA A 245 10.27 -25.46 5.79
N ILE A 246 10.87 -24.26 5.68
CA ILE A 246 10.14 -23.01 5.44
C ILE A 246 9.32 -23.08 4.13
N ALA A 247 9.91 -23.59 3.05
CA ALA A 247 9.19 -23.71 1.78
C ALA A 247 8.01 -24.68 1.86
N ALA A 248 8.14 -25.77 2.61
CA ALA A 248 7.11 -26.80 2.76
C ALA A 248 5.96 -26.32 3.68
N GLU A 249 6.28 -25.73 4.82
CA GLU A 249 5.32 -25.34 5.83
C GLU A 249 4.69 -23.95 5.54
N ASP A 250 5.53 -22.96 5.30
CA ASP A 250 5.12 -21.54 5.22
C ASP A 250 5.17 -20.95 3.81
N GLY A 251 5.78 -21.62 2.84
CA GLY A 251 6.06 -21.05 1.51
C GLY A 251 4.84 -20.44 0.83
N ALA A 252 3.68 -21.11 0.90
CA ALA A 252 2.44 -20.60 0.32
C ALA A 252 1.95 -19.32 1.05
N ALA A 253 2.09 -19.27 2.38
CA ALA A 253 1.71 -18.11 3.19
C ALA A 253 2.64 -16.91 2.92
N LEU A 254 3.95 -17.15 2.82
CA LEU A 254 4.96 -16.13 2.53
C LEU A 254 4.74 -15.47 1.16
N VAL A 255 4.57 -16.28 0.13
CA VAL A 255 4.28 -15.78 -1.24
C VAL A 255 2.95 -15.01 -1.27
N ALA A 256 1.91 -15.52 -0.61
CA ALA A 256 0.61 -14.85 -0.55
C ALA A 256 0.67 -13.53 0.22
N LEU A 257 1.37 -13.48 1.35
CA LEU A 257 1.54 -12.27 2.17
C LEU A 257 2.32 -11.20 1.41
N ASN A 258 3.42 -11.58 0.76
CA ASN A 258 4.22 -10.66 -0.05
C ASN A 258 3.41 -10.14 -1.25
N ALA A 259 2.70 -10.99 -1.96
CA ALA A 259 1.84 -10.59 -3.07
C ALA A 259 0.74 -9.62 -2.60
N LEU A 260 0.14 -9.85 -1.43
CA LEU A 260 -0.88 -8.95 -0.88
C LEU A 260 -0.30 -7.57 -0.50
N ARG A 261 0.89 -7.54 0.10
CA ARG A 261 1.58 -6.28 0.44
C ARG A 261 1.93 -5.48 -0.82
N ASN A 262 2.52 -6.14 -1.80
CA ASN A 262 2.89 -5.50 -3.06
C ASN A 262 1.64 -5.01 -3.81
N ALA A 263 0.57 -5.79 -3.82
CA ALA A 263 -0.70 -5.38 -4.43
C ALA A 263 -1.29 -4.12 -3.76
N ARG A 264 -1.24 -4.04 -2.43
CA ARG A 264 -1.70 -2.84 -1.70
C ARG A 264 -0.85 -1.61 -2.00
N ALA A 265 0.47 -1.76 -2.11
CA ALA A 265 1.36 -0.67 -2.47
C ALA A 265 1.06 -0.15 -3.90
N ILE A 266 0.96 -1.07 -4.87
CA ILE A 266 0.60 -0.76 -6.27
C ILE A 266 -0.79 -0.10 -6.34
N GLU A 267 -1.77 -0.64 -5.61
CA GLU A 267 -3.12 -0.09 -5.56
C GLU A 267 -3.12 1.34 -4.98
N GLY A 268 -2.34 1.59 -3.92
CA GLY A 268 -2.17 2.93 -3.34
C GLY A 268 -1.57 3.93 -4.32
N GLU A 269 -0.54 3.55 -5.07
CA GLU A 269 0.05 4.38 -6.12
C GLU A 269 -0.94 4.67 -7.26
N MET A 270 -1.65 3.64 -7.72
CA MET A 270 -2.67 3.78 -8.78
C MET A 270 -3.79 4.71 -8.34
N VAL A 271 -4.28 4.57 -7.10
CA VAL A 271 -5.29 5.46 -6.51
C VAL A 271 -4.78 6.90 -6.48
N GLY A 272 -3.55 7.14 -6.04
CA GLY A 272 -2.94 8.48 -6.03
C GLY A 272 -2.83 9.10 -7.42
N HIS A 273 -2.60 8.31 -8.45
CA HIS A 273 -2.58 8.77 -9.84
C HIS A 273 -3.99 9.10 -10.36
N VAL A 274 -4.96 8.23 -10.12
CA VAL A 274 -6.35 8.42 -10.53
C VAL A 274 -6.99 9.61 -9.81
N SER A 275 -6.72 9.78 -8.52
CA SER A 275 -7.21 10.93 -7.74
C SER A 275 -6.67 12.25 -8.27
N ARG A 276 -5.38 12.34 -8.60
CA ARG A 276 -4.79 13.55 -9.21
C ARG A 276 -5.38 13.91 -10.57
N LEU A 277 -5.77 12.90 -11.37
CA LEU A 277 -6.37 13.14 -12.67
C LEU A 277 -7.79 13.69 -12.61
N HIS A 278 -8.58 13.09 -11.74
CA HIS A 278 -10.02 13.35 -11.70
C HIS A 278 -10.41 14.32 -10.56
N GLY A 279 -9.45 14.63 -9.67
CA GLY A 279 -9.70 15.42 -8.47
C GLY A 279 -10.36 16.77 -8.75
N ASP A 280 -9.80 17.55 -9.67
CA ASP A 280 -10.34 18.88 -10.02
C ASP A 280 -11.70 18.79 -10.70
N ARG A 281 -11.86 17.86 -11.66
CA ARG A 281 -13.14 17.61 -12.34
C ARG A 281 -14.21 17.10 -11.37
N ALA A 282 -13.82 16.27 -10.40
CA ALA A 282 -14.73 15.78 -9.37
C ALA A 282 -15.18 16.93 -8.47
N ASP A 283 -14.27 17.81 -8.04
CA ASP A 283 -14.59 18.97 -7.22
C ASP A 283 -15.48 19.96 -7.94
N GLU A 284 -15.25 20.21 -9.23
CA GLU A 284 -16.13 21.01 -10.06
C GLU A 284 -17.52 20.37 -10.20
N THR A 285 -17.57 19.07 -10.45
CA THR A 285 -18.85 18.34 -10.51
C THR A 285 -19.63 18.46 -9.19
N ILE A 286 -18.96 18.23 -8.06
CA ILE A 286 -19.57 18.37 -6.72
C ILE A 286 -20.13 19.78 -6.54
N TRP A 287 -19.35 20.79 -6.90
CA TRP A 287 -19.76 22.17 -6.78
C TRP A 287 -20.99 22.51 -7.63
N GLN A 288 -21.03 22.03 -8.88
CA GLN A 288 -22.19 22.22 -9.77
C GLN A 288 -23.46 21.57 -9.21
N PHE A 289 -23.38 20.33 -8.73
CA PHE A 289 -24.52 19.64 -8.13
C PHE A 289 -24.99 20.29 -6.83
N ALA A 290 -24.05 20.80 -6.01
CA ALA A 290 -24.38 21.56 -4.81
C ALA A 290 -25.15 22.85 -5.14
N LYS A 291 -24.73 23.58 -6.20
CA LYS A 291 -25.45 24.75 -6.71
C LYS A 291 -26.84 24.39 -7.26
N TYR A 292 -26.93 23.33 -8.08
CA TYR A 292 -28.22 22.89 -8.61
C TYR A 292 -29.22 22.57 -7.49
N LYS A 293 -28.75 21.87 -6.46
CA LYS A 293 -29.58 21.55 -5.31
C LYS A 293 -30.00 22.82 -4.54
N ALA A 294 -29.07 23.73 -4.31
CA ALA A 294 -29.36 25.00 -3.65
C ALA A 294 -30.38 25.85 -4.46
N ALA A 295 -30.20 25.95 -5.78
CA ALA A 295 -31.13 26.66 -6.65
C ALA A 295 -32.53 25.98 -6.69
N ALA A 296 -32.57 24.65 -6.75
CA ALA A 296 -33.84 23.90 -6.70
C ALA A 296 -34.62 24.16 -5.41
N VAL A 297 -33.94 24.23 -4.26
CA VAL A 297 -34.55 24.57 -2.96
C VAL A 297 -34.99 26.02 -2.90
N ALA A 298 -34.21 26.92 -3.48
CA ALA A 298 -34.59 28.35 -3.52
C ALA A 298 -35.85 28.62 -4.38
N LEU A 299 -36.04 27.86 -5.45
CA LEU A 299 -37.18 28.03 -6.39
C LEU A 299 -38.46 27.31 -5.95
N ASN A 300 -38.35 26.36 -5.02
CA ASN A 300 -39.49 25.52 -4.63
C ASN A 300 -39.81 25.66 -3.12
N PRO A 301 -40.78 26.52 -2.72
CA PRO A 301 -41.08 26.78 -1.31
C PRO A 301 -41.89 25.66 -0.65
N ILE A 302 -42.21 24.54 -1.34
CA ILE A 302 -43.04 23.47 -0.80
C ILE A 302 -42.15 22.40 -0.13
N ALA A 303 -42.09 22.43 1.19
CA ALA A 303 -41.19 21.68 2.06
C ALA A 303 -41.28 20.11 1.96
N GLY A 304 -42.21 19.54 1.20
CA GLY A 304 -42.35 18.08 1.07
C GLY A 304 -41.77 17.48 -0.21
N LEU A 305 -41.81 18.22 -1.31
CA LEU A 305 -41.22 17.79 -2.61
C LEU A 305 -39.71 17.99 -2.64
N ASP A 306 -39.21 18.90 -1.81
CA ASP A 306 -37.80 19.28 -1.70
C ASP A 306 -36.90 18.12 -1.21
N LEU A 307 -37.40 17.33 -0.29
CA LEU A 307 -36.65 16.21 0.29
C LEU A 307 -36.39 15.09 -0.74
N LEU A 308 -37.40 14.75 -1.57
CA LEU A 308 -37.28 13.70 -2.59
C LEU A 308 -36.43 14.16 -3.77
N GLY A 309 -36.59 15.41 -4.22
CA GLY A 309 -35.78 15.99 -5.29
C GLY A 309 -34.30 16.10 -4.89
N GLY A 310 -34.03 16.52 -3.67
CA GLY A 310 -32.65 16.63 -3.14
C GLY A 310 -31.92 15.30 -3.08
N VAL A 311 -32.60 14.20 -2.74
CA VAL A 311 -32.02 12.85 -2.75
C VAL A 311 -31.65 12.41 -4.16
N VAL A 312 -32.53 12.66 -5.14
CA VAL A 312 -32.27 12.28 -6.54
C VAL A 312 -31.04 13.01 -7.07
N ILE A 313 -30.88 14.30 -6.78
CA ILE A 313 -29.71 15.10 -7.16
C ILE A 313 -28.43 14.47 -6.60
N ASP A 314 -28.40 14.13 -5.32
CA ASP A 314 -27.25 13.51 -4.67
C ASP A 314 -26.92 12.13 -5.27
N LEU A 315 -27.93 11.32 -5.57
CA LEU A 315 -27.73 10.00 -6.20
C LEU A 315 -27.18 10.12 -7.63
N VAL A 316 -27.66 11.11 -8.41
CA VAL A 316 -27.12 11.39 -9.74
C VAL A 316 -25.69 11.88 -9.66
N MET A 317 -25.38 12.77 -8.70
CA MET A 317 -24.02 13.23 -8.43
C MET A 317 -23.10 12.06 -8.12
N ILE A 318 -23.44 11.19 -7.17
CA ILE A 318 -22.65 10.01 -6.81
C ILE A 318 -22.39 9.12 -8.03
N ARG A 319 -23.41 8.89 -8.86
CA ARG A 319 -23.23 8.10 -10.09
C ARG A 319 -22.35 8.79 -11.14
N THR A 320 -22.44 10.12 -11.23
CA THR A 320 -21.58 10.91 -12.14
C THR A 320 -20.12 10.86 -11.69
N LEU A 321 -19.88 11.04 -10.39
CA LEU A 321 -18.55 10.87 -9.80
C LEU A 321 -18.03 9.46 -10.02
N ALA A 322 -18.83 8.44 -9.77
CA ALA A 322 -18.43 7.06 -9.98
C ALA A 322 -18.04 6.76 -11.44
N ARG A 323 -18.77 7.33 -12.41
CA ARG A 323 -18.40 7.21 -13.83
C ARG A 323 -17.10 7.95 -14.15
N LEU A 324 -16.87 9.12 -13.54
CA LEU A 324 -15.64 9.88 -13.71
C LEU A 324 -14.42 9.10 -13.24
N TYR A 325 -14.56 8.35 -12.13
CA TYR A 325 -13.52 7.46 -11.60
C TYR A 325 -13.49 6.06 -12.24
N GLY A 326 -14.31 5.82 -13.27
CA GLY A 326 -14.38 4.53 -13.97
C GLY A 326 -15.04 3.39 -13.19
N PHE A 327 -15.79 3.70 -12.12
CA PHE A 327 -16.52 2.71 -11.33
C PHE A 327 -18.01 2.64 -11.76
N PRO A 328 -18.46 1.58 -12.41
CA PRO A 328 -19.88 1.45 -12.78
C PRO A 328 -20.73 1.11 -11.54
N ILE A 329 -21.15 2.14 -10.79
CA ILE A 329 -22.03 1.98 -9.62
C ILE A 329 -23.48 1.95 -10.07
N THR A 330 -24.22 0.94 -9.61
CA THR A 330 -25.68 0.84 -9.80
C THR A 330 -26.43 1.87 -8.95
N GLY A 331 -27.69 2.18 -9.31
CA GLY A 331 -28.53 3.08 -8.50
C GLY A 331 -28.73 2.55 -7.07
N HIS A 332 -28.78 1.25 -6.88
CA HIS A 332 -28.88 0.62 -5.56
C HIS A 332 -27.63 0.84 -4.70
N GLU A 333 -26.46 0.69 -5.28
CA GLU A 333 -25.16 0.92 -4.60
C GLU A 333 -24.97 2.40 -4.26
N ALA A 334 -25.32 3.31 -5.17
CA ALA A 334 -25.33 4.74 -4.90
C ALA A 334 -26.27 5.07 -3.73
N GLY A 335 -27.44 4.45 -3.67
CA GLY A 335 -28.37 4.60 -2.55
C GLY A 335 -27.86 4.04 -1.22
N ARG A 336 -27.10 2.95 -1.26
CA ARG A 336 -26.43 2.42 -0.06
C ARG A 336 -25.33 3.36 0.44
N LEU A 337 -24.51 3.87 -0.47
CA LEU A 337 -23.45 4.83 -0.17
C LEU A 337 -24.02 6.11 0.42
N TRP A 338 -25.03 6.69 -0.22
CA TRP A 338 -25.73 7.87 0.26
C TRP A 338 -26.31 7.70 1.68
N ARG A 339 -26.98 6.55 1.95
CA ARG A 339 -27.50 6.23 3.29
C ARG A 339 -26.40 6.05 4.32
N ALA A 340 -25.27 5.45 3.96
CA ALA A 340 -24.11 5.30 4.86
C ALA A 340 -23.54 6.67 5.24
N ILE A 341 -23.41 7.58 4.29
CA ILE A 341 -22.95 8.96 4.51
C ILE A 341 -23.93 9.67 5.44
N LEU A 342 -25.22 9.68 5.14
CA LEU A 342 -26.21 10.37 5.97
C LEU A 342 -26.33 9.81 7.39
N LYS A 343 -26.28 8.50 7.55
CA LYS A 343 -26.35 7.88 8.88
C LYS A 343 -25.17 8.28 9.76
N SER A 344 -23.99 8.43 9.18
CA SER A 344 -22.77 8.81 9.89
C SER A 344 -22.61 10.32 10.05
N SER A 345 -23.15 11.13 9.12
CA SER A 345 -23.08 12.59 9.15
C SER A 345 -24.25 13.24 9.89
N GLY A 346 -25.36 12.50 10.12
CA GLY A 346 -26.61 13.07 10.60
C GLY A 346 -26.52 13.80 11.96
N THR A 347 -25.64 13.35 12.85
CA THR A 347 -25.37 14.03 14.12
C THR A 347 -24.37 15.19 13.95
N LEU A 348 -23.38 15.07 13.06
CA LEU A 348 -22.35 16.07 12.85
C LEU A 348 -22.85 17.27 12.00
N LEU A 349 -23.58 17.01 10.92
CA LEU A 349 -24.19 18.05 10.10
C LEU A 349 -25.27 18.85 10.85
N LEU A 350 -26.04 18.21 11.73
CA LEU A 350 -27.02 18.88 12.59
C LEU A 350 -26.35 19.76 13.65
N SER A 351 -25.15 19.44 14.12
CA SER A 351 -24.44 20.27 15.09
C SER A 351 -23.80 21.52 14.48
N GLU A 352 -23.23 21.42 13.27
CA GLU A 352 -22.55 22.56 12.62
C GLU A 352 -23.52 23.50 11.87
N VAL A 353 -24.45 22.93 11.12
CA VAL A 353 -25.47 23.71 10.40
C VAL A 353 -26.61 24.13 11.33
N GLY A 354 -26.91 23.29 12.34
CA GLY A 354 -27.97 23.54 13.32
C GLY A 354 -27.69 24.69 14.27
N SER A 355 -26.43 24.94 14.65
CA SER A 355 -26.10 26.09 15.52
C SER A 355 -26.34 27.47 14.81
N GLY A 356 -26.17 27.51 13.48
CA GLY A 356 -26.47 28.70 12.66
C GLY A 356 -27.96 28.83 12.28
N LEU A 357 -28.68 27.70 12.10
CA LEU A 357 -30.08 27.66 11.65
C LEU A 357 -31.08 27.54 12.79
N LEU A 358 -30.73 26.96 13.94
CA LEU A 358 -31.62 26.90 15.11
C LEU A 358 -31.87 28.29 15.73
N GLY A 359 -31.01 29.29 15.47
CA GLY A 359 -31.28 30.68 15.74
C GLY A 359 -32.44 31.24 14.90
N ALA A 360 -32.65 30.73 13.69
CA ALA A 360 -33.71 31.11 12.75
C ALA A 360 -34.95 30.17 12.80
N GLY A 361 -34.82 29.00 13.37
CA GLY A 361 -35.79 27.88 13.25
C GLY A 361 -37.00 27.91 14.20
N LYS A 362 -37.23 28.97 14.94
CA LYS A 362 -38.48 29.13 15.72
C LYS A 362 -39.65 29.73 14.94
N THR A 363 -39.62 29.73 13.60
CA THR A 363 -40.49 30.63 12.85
C THR A 363 -41.25 30.10 11.65
N THR A 364 -41.59 28.80 11.59
CA THR A 364 -42.64 28.38 10.64
C THR A 364 -44.01 29.03 10.95
N ALA A 365 -44.29 29.35 12.19
CA ALA A 365 -45.47 30.10 12.58
C ALA A 365 -45.31 31.64 12.43
N ALA A 366 -44.09 32.18 12.54
CA ALA A 366 -43.81 33.57 12.36
C ALA A 366 -43.70 33.97 10.85
N LEU A 367 -43.35 33.05 9.97
CA LEU A 367 -43.29 33.28 8.52
C LEU A 367 -44.66 33.57 7.89
N VAL A 368 -45.75 33.01 8.44
CA VAL A 368 -47.10 33.25 7.94
C VAL A 368 -47.62 34.67 8.27
N THR A 369 -47.11 35.30 9.33
CA THR A 369 -47.54 36.64 9.77
C THR A 369 -46.74 37.80 9.17
N LEU A 370 -45.63 37.52 8.46
CA LEU A 370 -44.73 38.56 7.91
C LEU A 370 -44.97 38.86 6.41
N ILE A 371 -45.94 38.21 5.75
CA ILE A 371 -46.18 38.35 4.30
C ILE A 371 -46.78 39.72 3.94
N ASP A 372 -47.26 40.49 4.91
CA ASP A 372 -48.01 41.74 4.67
C ASP A 372 -47.17 43.03 4.72
N SER A 373 -45.84 42.95 4.78
CA SER A 373 -44.95 44.11 4.80
C SER A 373 -43.73 43.92 3.89
N ALA A 374 -43.22 45.01 3.30
CA ALA A 374 -42.00 44.98 2.46
C ALA A 374 -40.78 44.42 3.21
N THR A 375 -40.73 44.56 4.53
CA THR A 375 -39.74 43.96 5.43
C THR A 375 -39.92 42.45 5.56
N GLY A 376 -41.15 41.91 5.44
CA GLY A 376 -41.48 40.50 5.46
C GLY A 376 -40.99 39.75 4.22
N VAL A 377 -41.12 40.37 3.05
CA VAL A 377 -40.63 39.80 1.78
C VAL A 377 -39.11 39.69 1.77
N ALA A 378 -38.38 40.68 2.28
CA ALA A 378 -36.91 40.64 2.41
C ALA A 378 -36.45 39.60 3.44
N ALA A 379 -37.18 39.43 4.56
CA ALA A 379 -36.88 38.38 5.56
C ALA A 379 -37.17 36.99 5.03
N LEU A 380 -38.25 36.80 4.24
CA LEU A 380 -38.56 35.52 3.58
C LEU A 380 -37.49 35.16 2.55
N ALA A 381 -37.08 36.09 1.68
CA ALA A 381 -36.01 35.89 0.72
C ALA A 381 -34.67 35.52 1.40
N GLY A 382 -34.36 36.18 2.54
CA GLY A 382 -33.21 35.85 3.37
C GLY A 382 -33.26 34.46 3.97
N ALA A 383 -34.42 34.01 4.45
CA ALA A 383 -34.64 32.67 4.98
C ALA A 383 -34.56 31.57 3.90
N MET A 384 -35.14 31.84 2.73
CA MET A 384 -35.07 30.91 1.59
C MET A 384 -33.63 30.74 1.07
N THR A 385 -32.89 31.82 0.98
CA THR A 385 -31.44 31.71 0.58
C THR A 385 -30.58 31.04 1.63
N ALA A 386 -30.89 31.18 2.92
CA ALA A 386 -30.20 30.46 3.98
C ALA A 386 -30.52 28.97 3.94
N GLN A 387 -31.77 28.58 3.71
CA GLN A 387 -32.17 27.16 3.57
C GLN A 387 -31.58 26.54 2.30
N ALA A 388 -31.59 27.25 1.19
CA ALA A 388 -31.00 26.84 -0.07
C ALA A 388 -29.48 26.58 0.06
N SER A 389 -28.77 27.52 0.70
CA SER A 389 -27.31 27.34 0.92
C SER A 389 -26.99 26.18 1.86
N ALA A 390 -27.83 25.95 2.88
CA ALA A 390 -27.69 24.79 3.76
C ALA A 390 -27.90 23.44 3.00
N ALA A 391 -28.91 23.37 2.13
CA ALA A 391 -29.16 22.20 1.30
C ALA A 391 -28.03 21.95 0.30
N GLY A 392 -27.47 23.00 -0.31
CA GLY A 392 -26.29 22.93 -1.17
C GLY A 392 -25.04 22.46 -0.41
N TYR A 393 -24.82 22.97 0.79
CA TYR A 393 -23.72 22.54 1.64
C TYR A 393 -23.82 21.03 2.02
N GLY A 394 -25.03 20.56 2.34
CA GLY A 394 -25.27 19.14 2.58
C GLY A 394 -24.91 18.28 1.36
N SER A 395 -25.31 18.71 0.16
CA SER A 395 -24.94 18.03 -1.10
C SER A 395 -23.43 18.07 -1.35
N TYR A 396 -22.78 19.20 -1.09
CA TYR A 396 -21.33 19.35 -1.20
C TYR A 396 -20.61 18.35 -0.28
N THR A 397 -21.03 18.21 0.97
CA THR A 397 -20.47 17.26 1.93
C THR A 397 -20.68 15.82 1.49
N VAL A 398 -21.88 15.49 0.98
CA VAL A 398 -22.17 14.16 0.40
C VAL A 398 -21.24 13.88 -0.79
N GLY A 399 -21.04 14.87 -1.66
CA GLY A 399 -20.15 14.78 -2.81
C GLY A 399 -18.69 14.54 -2.41
N LYS A 400 -18.18 15.30 -1.45
CA LYS A 400 -16.80 15.13 -0.92
C LYS A 400 -16.63 13.73 -0.30
N ALA A 401 -17.58 13.28 0.50
CA ALA A 401 -17.56 11.94 1.07
C ALA A 401 -17.59 10.82 -0.01
N ALA A 402 -18.44 11.01 -1.03
CA ALA A 402 -18.49 10.08 -2.14
C ALA A 402 -17.18 10.08 -2.95
N LYS A 403 -16.58 11.26 -3.19
CA LYS A 403 -15.26 11.39 -3.82
C LYS A 403 -14.20 10.60 -3.06
N THR A 404 -14.05 10.84 -1.75
CA THR A 404 -13.07 10.14 -0.90
C THR A 404 -13.29 8.62 -0.92
N TYR A 405 -14.53 8.16 -0.85
CA TYR A 405 -14.87 6.74 -0.95
C TYR A 405 -14.45 6.13 -2.29
N LEU A 406 -14.66 6.84 -3.39
CA LEU A 406 -14.26 6.41 -4.74
C LEU A 406 -12.74 6.43 -4.91
N GLU A 407 -12.06 7.46 -4.43
CA GLU A 407 -10.61 7.59 -4.42
C GLU A 407 -9.93 6.48 -3.63
N GLN A 408 -10.54 6.00 -2.56
CA GLN A 408 -10.06 4.85 -1.78
C GLN A 408 -10.47 3.48 -2.36
N GLY A 409 -10.82 3.42 -3.65
CA GLY A 409 -11.17 2.16 -4.32
C GLY A 409 -12.51 1.56 -3.86
N CYS A 410 -13.51 2.40 -3.62
CA CYS A 410 -14.84 2.03 -3.11
C CYS A 410 -14.80 1.43 -1.69
N THR A 411 -13.90 1.93 -0.85
CA THR A 411 -13.78 1.57 0.57
C THR A 411 -13.73 2.84 1.44
N TRP A 412 -13.97 2.68 2.74
CA TRP A 412 -13.84 3.77 3.72
C TRP A 412 -12.49 3.76 4.47
N GLY A 413 -11.55 2.93 3.99
CA GLY A 413 -10.28 2.75 4.67
C GLY A 413 -10.41 2.07 6.05
N PRO A 414 -9.30 1.98 6.80
CA PRO A 414 -9.28 1.33 8.11
C PRO A 414 -10.03 2.12 9.19
N GLU A 415 -10.21 3.42 9.01
CA GLU A 415 -10.83 4.30 10.01
C GLU A 415 -12.37 4.32 9.91
N GLY A 416 -12.93 3.90 8.80
CA GLY A 416 -14.36 3.79 8.57
C GLY A 416 -15.06 5.12 8.27
N VAL A 417 -16.38 5.03 8.00
CA VAL A 417 -17.21 6.14 7.48
C VAL A 417 -17.18 7.37 8.39
N SER A 418 -17.32 7.18 9.70
CA SER A 418 -17.49 8.29 10.66
C SER A 418 -16.21 9.12 10.81
N ALA A 419 -15.03 8.47 10.85
CA ALA A 419 -13.76 9.17 10.95
C ALA A 419 -13.44 9.94 9.66
N THR A 420 -13.67 9.32 8.50
CA THR A 420 -13.51 9.98 7.19
C THR A 420 -14.38 11.22 7.05
N LEU A 421 -15.65 11.12 7.48
CA LEU A 421 -16.56 12.28 7.44
C LEU A 421 -16.16 13.38 8.42
N ALA A 422 -15.70 13.03 9.62
CA ALA A 422 -15.20 14.01 10.57
C ALA A 422 -13.99 14.77 10.02
N ALA A 423 -13.07 14.09 9.36
CA ALA A 423 -11.92 14.70 8.70
C ALA A 423 -12.36 15.66 7.58
N ILE A 424 -13.30 15.25 6.71
CA ILE A 424 -13.83 16.09 5.62
C ILE A 424 -14.49 17.36 6.19
N LEU A 425 -15.27 17.23 7.27
CA LEU A 425 -15.92 18.37 7.89
C LEU A 425 -14.93 19.33 8.55
N GLN A 426 -13.88 18.82 9.17
CA GLN A 426 -12.80 19.66 9.74
C GLN A 426 -12.00 20.40 8.67
N GLU A 427 -11.74 19.76 7.54
CA GLU A 427 -11.00 20.37 6.43
C GLU A 427 -11.84 21.39 5.66
N THR A 428 -13.16 21.20 5.65
CA THR A 428 -14.08 22.07 4.91
C THR A 428 -14.49 23.27 5.77
N ASP A 429 -14.07 24.49 5.38
CA ASP A 429 -14.58 25.72 5.99
C ASP A 429 -16.07 25.93 5.60
N ALA A 430 -16.94 25.47 6.50
CA ALA A 430 -18.39 25.55 6.32
C ALA A 430 -18.87 26.98 6.05
N SER A 431 -18.28 27.98 6.74
CA SER A 431 -18.70 29.36 6.63
C SER A 431 -18.38 29.96 5.26
N LYS A 432 -17.20 29.67 4.72
CA LYS A 432 -16.79 30.10 3.36
C LYS A 432 -17.64 29.43 2.28
N THR A 433 -17.86 28.12 2.41
CA THR A 433 -18.64 27.34 1.46
C THR A 433 -20.10 27.81 1.42
N LEU A 434 -20.72 28.02 2.56
CA LEU A 434 -22.08 28.58 2.66
C LEU A 434 -22.18 29.98 2.08
N THR A 435 -21.22 30.85 2.39
CA THR A 435 -21.20 32.24 1.85
C THR A 435 -21.07 32.26 0.32
N ARG A 436 -20.19 31.43 -0.21
CA ARG A 436 -20.00 31.28 -1.65
C ARG A 436 -21.26 30.74 -2.34
N LEU A 437 -21.86 29.66 -1.81
CA LEU A 437 -23.13 29.14 -2.34
C LEU A 437 -24.23 30.18 -2.33
N ARG A 438 -24.36 30.98 -1.24
CA ARG A 438 -25.33 32.03 -1.13
C ARG A 438 -25.14 33.10 -2.19
N GLN A 439 -23.93 33.54 -2.43
CA GLN A 439 -23.61 34.54 -3.45
C GLN A 439 -23.91 34.05 -4.87
N GLU A 440 -23.49 32.80 -5.20
CA GLU A 440 -23.70 32.23 -6.53
C GLU A 440 -25.19 31.96 -6.81
N VAL A 441 -25.95 31.44 -5.83
CA VAL A 441 -27.40 31.24 -5.96
C VAL A 441 -28.15 32.57 -6.13
N GLN A 442 -27.75 33.62 -5.39
CA GLN A 442 -28.34 34.95 -5.57
C GLN A 442 -28.06 35.53 -6.96
N ALA A 443 -26.86 35.35 -7.48
CA ALA A 443 -26.50 35.79 -8.82
C ALA A 443 -27.34 35.10 -9.89
N ASP A 444 -27.52 33.78 -9.78
CA ASP A 444 -28.31 32.99 -10.71
C ASP A 444 -29.82 33.36 -10.67
N LEU A 445 -30.37 33.61 -9.47
CA LEU A 445 -31.75 34.05 -9.31
C LEU A 445 -32.00 35.45 -9.93
N ASN A 446 -31.08 36.37 -9.75
CA ASN A 446 -31.19 37.74 -10.34
C ASN A 446 -31.11 37.69 -11.87
N LEU A 447 -30.36 36.76 -12.46
CA LEU A 447 -30.31 36.57 -13.92
C LEU A 447 -31.63 36.02 -14.47
N VAL A 448 -32.35 35.17 -13.72
CA VAL A 448 -33.68 34.67 -14.11
C VAL A 448 -34.71 35.76 -14.07
N GLU A 449 -34.70 36.68 -13.07
CA GLU A 449 -35.64 37.81 -12.98
C GLU A 449 -35.43 38.84 -14.11
N THR A 450 -34.20 39.05 -14.55
CA THR A 450 -33.89 40.00 -15.64
C THR A 450 -34.19 39.41 -17.03
N SER A 451 -34.34 38.13 -17.19
CA SER A 451 -34.62 37.42 -18.46
C SER A 451 -36.10 37.19 -18.74
N THR A 452 -37.01 37.46 -17.80
CA THR A 452 -38.44 37.44 -18.04
C THR A 452 -38.90 38.77 -18.68
N PRO A 453 -39.33 38.76 -19.95
CA PRO A 453 -39.82 40.00 -20.57
C PRO A 453 -41.07 40.43 -19.82
N ARG A 454 -41.09 41.69 -19.34
CA ARG A 454 -42.30 42.35 -18.84
C ARG A 454 -43.30 42.39 -19.97
N SER A 455 -44.30 41.51 -19.95
CA SER A 455 -45.48 41.54 -20.79
C SER A 455 -46.49 42.58 -20.28
#